data_c8a79ad389228d95ae0eff85bfa4b88c
#
_entry.id   c8a79ad389228d95ae0eff85bfa4b88c
#
_cell.length_a   1.000
_cell.length_b   1.000
_cell.length_c   1.000
_cell.angle_alpha   90.00
_cell.angle_beta   90.00
_cell.angle_gamma   90.00
#
_symmetry.space_group_name_H-M   'P 1'
#
loop_
_entity.id
_entity.type
_entity.pdbx_description
1 polymer ?
#
loop_
_entity_poly.entity_id
_entity_poly.type
_entity_poly.pdbx_seq_one_letter_code
_entity_poly.pdbx_strand_id
1 'polypeptide(L)'
;MAFSNKLYGHVKDEPARSAYADFAAELVKHYKGRNIIWEIWNEPNTMTFWGRHGKVGNSPQYAREYTDLVRAAVPAMKKANPDCVILAGSVSNMWSESYKWMSYCFADGMLDIHWDIWSVHPYGVKAPEDYMEAYSHTRNLMKKAGGDTGRLWINSERGFPLGKAEGYAGGDPSLAYEYQAWHVIRQYLVDLLEGLPVTIWYEWGGKEGFALYRAGNMTPAYNACKTFVKELSGYKL
;
A
#
# COMPACT_ATOMS: atom_id res chain seq x y z
N MET A 1 3.56 3.29 -10.49
CA MET A 1 3.20 3.01 -11.91
C MET A 1 2.89 1.52 -11.98
N ALA A 2 1.62 1.15 -12.12
CA ALA A 2 1.23 -0.24 -12.23
C ALA A 2 1.52 -0.73 -13.65
N PHE A 3 2.28 -1.79 -13.77
CA PHE A 3 2.48 -2.47 -15.04
C PHE A 3 1.28 -3.38 -15.28
N SER A 4 0.24 -2.88 -15.96
CA SER A 4 -0.83 -3.73 -16.45
C SER A 4 -0.60 -4.01 -17.92
N ASN A 5 -0.29 -5.25 -18.26
CA ASN A 5 -0.48 -5.67 -19.64
C ASN A 5 -2.00 -5.88 -19.88
N LYS A 6 -2.48 -5.65 -21.09
CA LYS A 6 -3.89 -5.82 -21.48
C LYS A 6 -4.44 -7.25 -21.26
N LEU A 7 -3.62 -8.17 -20.76
CA LEU A 7 -3.92 -9.57 -20.55
C LEU A 7 -4.21 -9.92 -19.09
N TYR A 8 -4.19 -8.93 -18.17
CA TYR A 8 -4.41 -9.14 -16.73
C TYR A 8 -3.62 -10.31 -16.13
N GLY A 9 -2.42 -10.55 -16.68
CA GLY A 9 -1.55 -11.63 -16.25
C GLY A 9 -0.56 -11.15 -15.21
N HIS A 10 -0.59 -11.75 -14.04
CA HIS A 10 0.47 -11.56 -13.05
C HIS A 10 1.76 -12.26 -13.48
N VAL A 11 2.87 -11.85 -12.92
CA VAL A 11 4.23 -12.28 -13.28
C VAL A 11 4.55 -13.56 -12.51
N LYS A 12 4.06 -14.71 -13.00
CA LYS A 12 4.08 -15.99 -12.30
C LYS A 12 5.20 -16.97 -12.72
N ASP A 13 5.76 -16.81 -13.89
CA ASP A 13 6.80 -17.69 -14.42
C ASP A 13 8.15 -16.97 -14.52
N GLU A 14 9.23 -17.75 -14.68
CA GLU A 14 10.58 -17.21 -14.68
C GLU A 14 10.84 -16.23 -15.83
N PRO A 15 10.43 -16.47 -17.07
CA PRO A 15 10.63 -15.50 -18.14
C PRO A 15 9.94 -14.17 -17.89
N ALA A 16 8.72 -14.18 -17.31
CA ALA A 16 7.98 -12.97 -16.98
C ALA A 16 8.61 -12.21 -15.81
N ARG A 17 9.12 -12.92 -14.78
CA ARG A 17 9.85 -12.31 -13.66
C ARG A 17 11.15 -11.66 -14.11
N SER A 18 11.91 -12.35 -14.98
CA SER A 18 13.14 -11.79 -15.55
C SER A 18 12.85 -10.52 -16.35
N ALA A 19 11.86 -10.55 -17.23
CA ALA A 19 11.45 -9.37 -18.01
C ALA A 19 10.98 -8.20 -17.14
N TYR A 20 10.24 -8.49 -16.05
CA TYR A 20 9.86 -7.47 -15.08
C TYR A 20 11.07 -6.87 -14.35
N ALA A 21 12.01 -7.72 -13.92
CA ALA A 21 13.23 -7.28 -13.24
C ALA A 21 14.11 -6.40 -14.15
N ASP A 22 14.27 -6.76 -15.42
CA ASP A 22 14.99 -5.98 -16.42
C ASP A 22 14.32 -4.61 -16.65
N PHE A 23 13.00 -4.61 -16.80
CA PHE A 23 12.23 -3.37 -16.95
C PHE A 23 12.35 -2.47 -15.70
N ALA A 24 12.21 -3.03 -14.50
CA ALA A 24 12.36 -2.29 -13.26
C ALA A 24 13.79 -1.72 -13.09
N ALA A 25 14.82 -2.49 -13.47
CA ALA A 25 16.21 -2.04 -13.47
C ALA A 25 16.43 -0.84 -14.42
N GLU A 26 15.89 -0.91 -15.64
CA GLU A 26 15.99 0.21 -16.59
C GLU A 26 15.21 1.45 -16.10
N LEU A 27 14.06 1.27 -15.43
CA LEU A 27 13.35 2.41 -14.83
C LEU A 27 14.17 3.11 -13.76
N VAL A 28 14.72 2.37 -12.78
CA VAL A 28 15.52 3.00 -11.71
C VAL A 28 16.80 3.64 -12.22
N LYS A 29 17.38 3.10 -13.28
CA LYS A 29 18.51 3.68 -13.98
C LYS A 29 18.13 4.99 -14.70
N HIS A 30 17.03 4.97 -15.46
CA HIS A 30 16.54 6.13 -16.21
C HIS A 30 16.18 7.31 -15.30
N TYR A 31 15.59 7.05 -14.15
CA TYR A 31 15.17 8.08 -13.20
C TYR A 31 16.16 8.31 -12.05
N LYS A 32 17.40 7.85 -12.19
CA LYS A 32 18.44 8.07 -11.17
C LYS A 32 18.58 9.55 -10.83
N GLY A 33 18.63 9.87 -9.53
CA GLY A 33 18.71 11.26 -9.03
C GLY A 33 17.38 12.02 -8.96
N ARG A 34 16.25 11.38 -9.24
CA ARG A 34 14.92 12.00 -9.15
C ARG A 34 14.20 11.78 -7.81
N ASN A 35 14.86 11.15 -6.83
CA ASN A 35 14.27 10.84 -5.51
C ASN A 35 12.93 10.10 -5.59
N ILE A 36 12.88 9.06 -6.42
CA ILE A 36 11.69 8.22 -6.60
C ILE A 36 11.77 7.03 -5.65
N ILE A 37 10.68 6.74 -4.99
CA ILE A 37 10.45 5.51 -4.23
C ILE A 37 9.69 4.53 -5.14
N TRP A 38 10.18 3.29 -5.24
CA TRP A 38 9.67 2.29 -6.18
C TRP A 38 8.90 1.21 -5.43
N GLU A 39 7.65 1.01 -5.78
CA GLU A 39 6.81 -0.05 -5.21
C GLU A 39 6.67 -1.21 -6.18
N ILE A 40 6.97 -2.43 -5.70
CA ILE A 40 6.89 -3.64 -6.53
C ILE A 40 5.46 -4.17 -6.50
N TRP A 41 4.78 -4.03 -7.65
CA TRP A 41 3.40 -4.44 -7.88
C TRP A 41 2.37 -3.60 -7.10
N ASN A 42 1.08 -3.98 -7.27
CA ASN A 42 -0.05 -3.41 -6.55
C ASN A 42 -0.94 -4.53 -6.02
N GLU A 43 -1.21 -4.55 -4.74
CA GLU A 43 -2.12 -5.45 -4.05
C GLU A 43 -1.99 -6.94 -4.46
N PRO A 44 -0.79 -7.52 -4.37
CA PRO A 44 -0.53 -8.88 -4.86
C PRO A 44 -1.29 -9.96 -4.08
N ASN A 45 -1.88 -9.61 -2.96
CA ASN A 45 -2.74 -10.48 -2.15
C ASN A 45 -4.20 -10.50 -2.61
N THR A 46 -4.55 -9.78 -3.68
CA THR A 46 -5.93 -9.71 -4.19
C THR A 46 -6.10 -10.47 -5.49
N MET A 47 -7.31 -10.91 -5.75
CA MET A 47 -7.67 -11.55 -7.02
C MET A 47 -7.66 -10.57 -8.20
N THR A 48 -7.95 -9.30 -7.93
CA THR A 48 -8.02 -8.26 -8.94
C THR A 48 -6.67 -8.02 -9.59
N PHE A 49 -5.59 -8.03 -8.81
CA PHE A 49 -4.27 -7.64 -9.29
C PHE A 49 -3.29 -8.82 -9.45
N TRP A 50 -3.54 -9.97 -8.79
CA TRP A 50 -2.66 -11.13 -8.88
C TRP A 50 -3.33 -12.40 -9.37
N GLY A 51 -4.54 -12.69 -8.91
CA GLY A 51 -5.26 -13.90 -9.27
C GLY A 51 -5.88 -13.88 -10.66
N ARG A 52 -6.17 -15.07 -11.21
CA ARG A 52 -7.04 -15.25 -12.38
C ARG A 52 -8.34 -15.92 -11.96
N HIS A 53 -9.47 -15.39 -12.46
CA HIS A 53 -10.76 -16.07 -12.51
C HIS A 53 -11.22 -16.72 -11.18
N GLY A 54 -11.60 -15.92 -10.20
CA GLY A 54 -12.46 -16.37 -9.11
C GLY A 54 -11.79 -17.21 -8.01
N LYS A 55 -10.46 -17.31 -7.96
CA LYS A 55 -9.75 -17.98 -6.87
C LYS A 55 -9.07 -16.98 -5.94
N VAL A 56 -9.17 -17.25 -4.66
CA VAL A 56 -8.75 -16.40 -3.56
C VAL A 56 -7.28 -15.98 -3.68
N GLY A 57 -7.00 -14.66 -3.65
CA GLY A 57 -5.65 -14.10 -3.74
C GLY A 57 -4.71 -14.43 -2.57
N ASN A 58 -5.22 -15.07 -1.51
CA ASN A 58 -4.46 -15.44 -0.30
C ASN A 58 -3.85 -16.86 -0.34
N SER A 59 -3.68 -17.47 -1.51
CA SER A 59 -3.10 -18.80 -1.60
C SER A 59 -1.60 -18.82 -1.31
N PRO A 60 -1.04 -19.91 -0.73
CA PRO A 60 0.40 -20.04 -0.58
C PRO A 60 1.16 -19.92 -1.89
N GLN A 61 0.57 -20.40 -2.99
CA GLN A 61 1.15 -20.29 -4.33
C GLN A 61 1.32 -18.83 -4.76
N TYR A 62 0.29 -17.98 -4.59
CA TYR A 62 0.37 -16.58 -4.97
C TYR A 62 1.34 -15.77 -4.10
N ALA A 63 1.42 -16.11 -2.82
CA ALA A 63 2.42 -15.53 -1.91
C ALA A 63 3.84 -15.86 -2.36
N ARG A 64 4.10 -17.12 -2.75
CA ARG A 64 5.39 -17.55 -3.31
C ARG A 64 5.70 -16.86 -4.63
N GLU A 65 4.76 -16.83 -5.57
CA GLU A 65 4.95 -16.17 -6.87
C GLU A 65 5.31 -14.68 -6.71
N TYR A 66 4.67 -13.98 -5.77
CA TYR A 66 5.02 -12.60 -5.45
C TYR A 66 6.39 -12.48 -4.78
N THR A 67 6.70 -13.36 -3.82
CA THR A 67 8.01 -13.37 -3.18
C THR A 67 9.12 -13.62 -4.20
N ASP A 68 8.90 -14.51 -5.17
CA ASP A 68 9.83 -14.77 -6.28
C ASP A 68 9.98 -13.56 -7.21
N LEU A 69 8.91 -12.82 -7.46
CA LEU A 69 9.00 -11.56 -8.20
C LEU A 69 9.88 -10.53 -7.49
N VAL A 70 9.67 -10.34 -6.17
CA VAL A 70 10.48 -9.41 -5.35
C VAL A 70 11.94 -9.87 -5.31
N ARG A 71 12.16 -11.19 -5.19
CA ARG A 71 13.51 -11.82 -5.18
C ARG A 71 14.26 -11.60 -6.50
N ALA A 72 13.56 -11.55 -7.63
CA ALA A 72 14.17 -11.24 -8.93
C ALA A 72 14.39 -9.74 -9.13
N ALA A 73 13.38 -8.91 -8.80
CA ALA A 73 13.41 -7.49 -9.09
C ALA A 73 14.39 -6.70 -8.20
N VAL A 74 14.41 -6.95 -6.89
CA VAL A 74 15.21 -6.14 -5.95
C VAL A 74 16.71 -6.16 -6.28
N PRO A 75 17.37 -7.30 -6.49
CA PRO A 75 18.79 -7.30 -6.84
C PRO A 75 19.07 -6.59 -8.18
N ALA A 76 18.20 -6.75 -9.18
CA ALA A 76 18.35 -6.10 -10.47
C ALA A 76 18.25 -4.56 -10.34
N MET A 77 17.26 -4.09 -9.59
CA MET A 77 17.08 -2.66 -9.32
C MET A 77 18.25 -2.08 -8.52
N LYS A 78 18.69 -2.73 -7.45
CA LYS A 78 19.84 -2.30 -6.62
C LYS A 78 21.15 -2.33 -7.41
N LYS A 79 21.34 -3.28 -8.32
CA LYS A 79 22.50 -3.28 -9.24
C LYS A 79 22.47 -2.09 -10.19
N ALA A 80 21.32 -1.71 -10.71
CA ALA A 80 21.15 -0.57 -11.61
C ALA A 80 21.31 0.79 -10.91
N ASN A 81 20.83 0.88 -9.67
CA ASN A 81 20.96 2.06 -8.80
C ASN A 81 21.00 1.62 -7.33
N PRO A 82 22.19 1.50 -6.71
CA PRO A 82 22.31 1.06 -5.31
C PRO A 82 21.53 1.91 -4.30
N ASP A 83 21.31 3.18 -4.61
CA ASP A 83 20.64 4.15 -3.74
C ASP A 83 19.11 4.18 -3.94
N CYS A 84 18.56 3.39 -4.86
CA CYS A 84 17.12 3.37 -5.07
C CYS A 84 16.39 2.81 -3.84
N VAL A 85 15.30 3.46 -3.46
CA VAL A 85 14.43 3.01 -2.36
C VAL A 85 13.33 2.13 -2.92
N ILE A 86 13.23 0.91 -2.41
CA ILE A 86 12.31 -0.12 -2.90
C ILE A 86 11.32 -0.53 -1.83
N LEU A 87 10.04 -0.49 -2.18
CA LEU A 87 8.95 -0.99 -1.36
C LEU A 87 8.56 -2.39 -1.79
N ALA A 88 8.36 -3.26 -0.81
CA ALA A 88 7.67 -4.53 -0.96
C ALA A 88 6.40 -4.53 -0.10
N GLY A 89 5.47 -5.40 -0.40
CA GLY A 89 4.21 -5.52 0.32
C GLY A 89 3.03 -5.09 -0.53
N SER A 90 2.71 -3.79 -0.54
CA SER A 90 1.52 -3.27 -1.24
C SER A 90 0.25 -4.05 -0.87
N VAL A 91 0.15 -4.43 0.42
CA VAL A 91 -0.85 -5.40 0.90
C VAL A 91 -2.19 -4.72 1.07
N SER A 92 -3.16 -5.17 0.29
CA SER A 92 -4.55 -4.70 0.40
C SER A 92 -5.24 -5.29 1.62
N ASN A 93 -5.93 -4.42 2.34
CA ASN A 93 -6.68 -4.73 3.56
C ASN A 93 -5.79 -5.22 4.73
N MET A 94 -6.36 -5.13 5.93
CA MET A 94 -5.70 -5.58 7.16
C MET A 94 -6.65 -6.51 7.92
N TRP A 95 -6.90 -7.68 7.36
CA TRP A 95 -7.78 -8.72 7.92
C TRP A 95 -7.15 -10.11 7.84
N SER A 96 -7.85 -11.13 8.31
CA SER A 96 -7.32 -12.49 8.48
C SER A 96 -6.69 -13.08 7.22
N GLU A 97 -7.28 -12.85 6.04
CA GLU A 97 -6.79 -13.35 4.77
C GLU A 97 -5.46 -12.68 4.36
N SER A 98 -5.34 -11.38 4.60
CA SER A 98 -4.10 -10.63 4.33
C SER A 98 -2.99 -11.04 5.28
N TYR A 99 -3.29 -11.25 6.56
CA TYR A 99 -2.32 -11.77 7.53
C TYR A 99 -1.83 -13.16 7.15
N LYS A 100 -2.74 -14.03 6.71
CA LYS A 100 -2.41 -15.37 6.24
C LYS A 100 -1.51 -15.34 5.01
N TRP A 101 -1.83 -14.48 4.04
CA TRP A 101 -1.00 -14.28 2.85
C TRP A 101 0.40 -13.75 3.21
N MET A 102 0.49 -12.75 4.07
CA MET A 102 1.78 -12.23 4.55
C MET A 102 2.60 -13.31 5.26
N SER A 103 1.96 -14.15 6.08
CA SER A 103 2.68 -15.26 6.76
C SER A 103 3.27 -16.25 5.76
N TYR A 104 2.62 -16.50 4.64
CA TYR A 104 3.19 -17.33 3.56
C TYR A 104 4.38 -16.65 2.86
N CYS A 105 4.30 -15.34 2.58
CA CYS A 105 5.44 -14.60 2.02
C CYS A 105 6.65 -14.64 2.96
N PHE A 106 6.43 -14.42 4.25
CA PHE A 106 7.51 -14.44 5.24
C PHE A 106 8.12 -15.83 5.41
N ALA A 107 7.30 -16.88 5.39
CA ALA A 107 7.79 -18.26 5.42
C ALA A 107 8.57 -18.64 4.16
N ASP A 108 8.33 -17.97 3.03
CA ASP A 108 9.04 -18.18 1.75
C ASP A 108 10.30 -17.29 1.59
N GLY A 109 10.76 -16.65 2.67
CA GLY A 109 12.00 -15.87 2.70
C GLY A 109 11.86 -14.44 2.19
N MET A 110 10.66 -13.84 2.18
CA MET A 110 10.46 -12.44 1.83
C MET A 110 11.32 -11.50 2.68
N LEU A 111 11.52 -11.83 3.95
CA LEU A 111 12.27 -10.98 4.90
C LEU A 111 13.79 -11.03 4.70
N ASP A 112 14.29 -12.02 3.95
CA ASP A 112 15.71 -12.15 3.59
C ASP A 112 16.09 -11.31 2.37
N ILE A 113 15.09 -10.75 1.66
CA ILE A 113 15.30 -9.91 0.50
C ILE A 113 15.58 -8.47 0.95
N HIS A 114 16.55 -7.79 0.31
CA HIS A 114 17.02 -6.45 0.68
C HIS A 114 16.15 -5.31 0.08
N TRP A 115 14.83 -5.38 0.24
CA TRP A 115 13.95 -4.24 0.06
C TRP A 115 14.05 -3.29 1.27
N ASP A 116 13.71 -2.01 1.11
CA ASP A 116 13.95 -0.98 2.12
C ASP A 116 12.73 -0.74 3.03
N ILE A 117 11.52 -0.74 2.48
CA ILE A 117 10.31 -0.33 3.17
C ILE A 117 9.20 -1.36 2.92
N TRP A 118 8.41 -1.65 3.96
CA TRP A 118 7.18 -2.42 3.82
C TRP A 118 6.00 -1.48 3.56
N SER A 119 5.17 -1.77 2.56
CA SER A 119 4.00 -0.97 2.23
C SER A 119 2.70 -1.72 2.48
N VAL A 120 1.68 -0.96 2.87
CA VAL A 120 0.34 -1.45 3.12
C VAL A 120 -0.70 -0.52 2.52
N HIS A 121 -1.85 -1.11 2.12
CA HIS A 121 -3.07 -0.43 1.72
C HIS A 121 -4.16 -0.76 2.74
N PRO A 122 -4.22 -0.08 3.88
CA PRO A 122 -5.02 -0.50 5.01
C PRO A 122 -6.51 -0.17 4.82
N TYR A 123 -7.18 -0.95 3.99
CA TYR A 123 -8.63 -0.95 3.87
C TYR A 123 -9.27 -1.98 4.80
N GLY A 124 -10.58 -1.92 4.98
CA GLY A 124 -11.38 -3.00 5.57
C GLY A 124 -11.76 -2.85 7.04
N VAL A 125 -11.18 -1.93 7.81
CA VAL A 125 -11.60 -1.64 9.19
C VAL A 125 -12.65 -0.52 9.25
N LYS A 126 -13.34 -0.40 10.40
CA LYS A 126 -14.42 0.58 10.59
C LYS A 126 -13.88 1.98 10.90
N ALA A 127 -12.98 2.06 11.86
CA ALA A 127 -12.37 3.31 12.29
C ALA A 127 -10.86 3.29 12.03
N PRO A 128 -10.22 4.44 11.76
CA PRO A 128 -8.77 4.50 11.59
C PRO A 128 -7.98 3.95 12.77
N GLU A 129 -8.48 4.12 13.99
CA GLU A 129 -7.83 3.63 15.22
C GLU A 129 -7.73 2.10 15.27
N ASP A 130 -8.63 1.37 14.60
CA ASP A 130 -8.57 -0.10 14.52
C ASP A 130 -7.30 -0.59 13.79
N TYR A 131 -6.63 0.28 13.01
CA TYR A 131 -5.36 -0.06 12.36
C TYR A 131 -4.19 -0.19 13.32
N MET A 132 -4.24 0.40 14.51
CA MET A 132 -3.19 0.24 15.52
C MET A 132 -3.00 -1.24 15.87
N GLU A 133 -4.10 -1.95 16.10
CA GLU A 133 -4.07 -3.39 16.33
C GLU A 133 -3.59 -4.16 15.09
N ALA A 134 -4.06 -3.78 13.91
CA ALA A 134 -3.69 -4.40 12.65
C ALA A 134 -2.19 -4.27 12.33
N TYR A 135 -1.60 -3.10 12.57
CA TYR A 135 -0.16 -2.88 12.40
C TYR A 135 0.65 -3.67 13.42
N SER A 136 0.22 -3.67 14.69
CA SER A 136 0.84 -4.48 15.74
C SER A 136 0.81 -5.98 15.39
N HIS A 137 -0.33 -6.48 14.90
CA HIS A 137 -0.46 -7.87 14.46
C HIS A 137 0.54 -8.21 13.35
N THR A 138 0.66 -7.36 12.34
CA THR A 138 1.57 -7.59 11.21
C THR A 138 3.03 -7.54 11.63
N ARG A 139 3.43 -6.59 12.51
CA ARG A 139 4.79 -6.58 13.09
C ARG A 139 5.09 -7.86 13.85
N ASN A 140 4.12 -8.39 14.58
CA ASN A 140 4.26 -9.67 15.28
C ASN A 140 4.42 -10.86 14.32
N LEU A 141 3.75 -10.85 13.15
CA LEU A 141 3.98 -11.86 12.11
C LEU A 141 5.42 -11.80 11.58
N MET A 142 5.95 -10.61 11.27
CA MET A 142 7.34 -10.43 10.85
C MET A 142 8.32 -10.92 11.92
N LYS A 143 8.10 -10.54 13.17
CA LYS A 143 8.94 -10.96 14.30
C LYS A 143 8.95 -12.48 14.47
N LYS A 144 7.79 -13.13 14.38
CA LYS A 144 7.69 -14.60 14.46
C LYS A 144 8.43 -15.30 13.31
N ALA A 145 8.51 -14.66 12.15
CA ALA A 145 9.26 -15.17 11.01
C ALA A 145 10.76 -14.83 11.05
N GLY A 146 11.27 -14.28 12.16
CA GLY A 146 12.69 -13.93 12.33
C GLY A 146 13.10 -12.60 11.68
N GLY A 147 12.12 -11.80 11.20
CA GLY A 147 12.39 -10.53 10.56
C GLY A 147 12.62 -9.37 11.53
N ASP A 148 13.25 -8.32 11.01
CA ASP A 148 13.46 -7.08 11.73
C ASP A 148 12.15 -6.25 11.75
N THR A 149 11.64 -6.01 12.96
CA THR A 149 10.45 -5.19 13.18
C THR A 149 10.74 -3.68 13.15
N GLY A 150 12.02 -3.28 13.11
CA GLY A 150 12.46 -1.90 12.99
C GLY A 150 12.46 -1.34 11.56
N ARG A 151 12.15 -2.15 10.56
CA ARG A 151 12.02 -1.67 9.17
C ARG A 151 10.93 -0.62 9.06
N LEU A 152 11.19 0.39 8.24
CA LEU A 152 10.23 1.46 7.95
C LEU A 152 9.01 0.91 7.23
N TRP A 153 7.85 1.45 7.59
CA TRP A 153 6.58 1.17 6.93
C TRP A 153 5.96 2.43 6.38
N ILE A 154 5.22 2.30 5.30
CA ILE A 154 4.37 3.36 4.79
C ILE A 154 2.98 2.83 4.42
N ASN A 155 2.01 3.72 4.47
CA ASN A 155 0.70 3.54 3.89
C ASN A 155 0.74 4.14 2.48
N SER A 156 0.97 3.30 1.46
CA SER A 156 1.14 3.74 0.08
C SER A 156 -0.18 3.94 -0.66
N GLU A 157 -1.30 3.47 -0.09
CA GLU A 157 -2.63 3.75 -0.62
C GLU A 157 -3.69 3.60 0.46
N ARG A 158 -4.51 4.62 0.65
CA ARG A 158 -5.67 4.59 1.53
C ARG A 158 -6.74 5.57 1.07
N GLY A 159 -7.98 5.11 1.01
CA GLY A 159 -9.13 5.95 0.75
C GLY A 159 -10.32 5.58 1.63
N PHE A 160 -11.27 6.48 1.73
CA PHE A 160 -12.55 6.25 2.40
C PHE A 160 -13.69 6.79 1.52
N PRO A 161 -14.47 5.92 0.84
CA PRO A 161 -15.45 6.39 -0.13
C PRO A 161 -16.68 6.98 0.54
N LEU A 162 -17.25 7.99 -0.10
CA LEU A 162 -18.46 8.68 0.38
C LEU A 162 -19.62 7.72 0.66
N GLY A 163 -19.80 6.66 -0.14
CA GLY A 163 -20.86 5.68 0.11
C GLY A 163 -20.71 4.92 1.44
N LYS A 164 -19.48 4.69 1.90
CA LYS A 164 -19.26 4.19 3.27
C LYS A 164 -19.53 5.28 4.31
N ALA A 165 -19.04 6.49 4.07
CA ALA A 165 -19.26 7.63 4.96
C ALA A 165 -20.75 7.93 5.14
N GLU A 166 -21.55 7.87 4.06
CA GLU A 166 -23.00 8.02 4.09
C GLU A 166 -23.68 6.96 4.97
N GLY A 167 -23.22 5.71 4.92
CA GLY A 167 -23.71 4.66 5.80
C GLY A 167 -23.48 4.96 7.29
N TYR A 168 -22.33 5.56 7.64
CA TYR A 168 -22.07 6.02 9.01
C TYR A 168 -22.84 7.29 9.40
N ALA A 169 -23.19 8.11 8.42
CA ALA A 169 -23.97 9.33 8.58
C ALA A 169 -25.49 9.09 8.63
N GLY A 170 -25.94 7.85 8.72
CA GLY A 170 -27.37 7.51 8.75
C GLY A 170 -28.09 7.81 7.44
N GLY A 171 -27.37 7.85 6.31
CA GLY A 171 -27.90 8.13 4.99
C GLY A 171 -27.92 9.63 4.63
N ASP A 172 -27.34 10.51 5.45
CA ASP A 172 -27.25 11.95 5.15
C ASP A 172 -26.00 12.24 4.29
N PRO A 173 -26.16 12.64 3.00
CA PRO A 173 -25.04 12.92 2.13
C PRO A 173 -24.18 14.12 2.57
N SER A 174 -24.75 15.09 3.29
CA SER A 174 -23.99 16.26 3.77
C SER A 174 -23.02 15.85 4.86
N LEU A 175 -23.45 15.04 5.80
CA LEU A 175 -22.63 14.47 6.85
C LEU A 175 -21.59 13.47 6.31
N ALA A 176 -21.87 12.82 5.18
CA ALA A 176 -20.91 11.90 4.55
C ALA A 176 -19.58 12.60 4.20
N TYR A 177 -19.62 13.83 3.72
CA TYR A 177 -18.41 14.62 3.45
C TYR A 177 -17.63 14.97 4.72
N GLU A 178 -18.33 15.25 5.82
CA GLU A 178 -17.69 15.50 7.11
C GLU A 178 -17.04 14.21 7.67
N TYR A 179 -17.76 13.10 7.62
CA TYR A 179 -17.21 11.78 8.01
C TYR A 179 -15.96 11.42 7.21
N GLN A 180 -15.95 11.68 5.89
CA GLN A 180 -14.75 11.48 5.07
C GLN A 180 -13.61 12.39 5.51
N ALA A 181 -13.89 13.66 5.81
CA ALA A 181 -12.90 14.62 6.28
C ALA A 181 -12.31 14.22 7.64
N TRP A 182 -13.13 13.76 8.59
CA TRP A 182 -12.66 13.25 9.88
C TRP A 182 -11.83 11.98 9.72
N HIS A 183 -12.27 11.08 8.83
CA HIS A 183 -11.58 9.82 8.59
C HIS A 183 -10.17 10.04 8.05
N VAL A 184 -9.98 10.92 7.08
CA VAL A 184 -8.65 11.16 6.50
C VAL A 184 -7.66 11.70 7.52
N ILE A 185 -8.08 12.64 8.38
CA ILE A 185 -7.19 13.21 9.41
C ILE A 185 -6.85 12.18 10.49
N ARG A 186 -7.83 11.44 10.97
CA ARG A 186 -7.62 10.35 11.94
C ARG A 186 -6.70 9.27 11.38
N GLN A 187 -6.83 8.95 10.09
CA GLN A 187 -5.94 8.00 9.42
C GLN A 187 -4.48 8.49 9.43
N TYR A 188 -4.24 9.74 9.05
CA TYR A 188 -2.89 10.30 9.10
C TYR A 188 -2.30 10.33 10.51
N LEU A 189 -3.11 10.68 11.51
CA LEU A 189 -2.67 10.68 12.91
C LEU A 189 -2.32 9.27 13.41
N VAL A 190 -3.15 8.28 13.10
CA VAL A 190 -2.87 6.88 13.47
C VAL A 190 -1.60 6.38 12.80
N ASP A 191 -1.42 6.64 11.51
CA ASP A 191 -0.22 6.22 10.79
C ASP A 191 1.04 6.85 11.40
N LEU A 192 1.01 8.14 11.72
CA LEU A 192 2.12 8.82 12.39
C LEU A 192 2.40 8.24 13.79
N LEU A 193 1.36 7.98 14.59
CA LEU A 193 1.51 7.35 15.91
C LEU A 193 2.12 5.96 15.83
N GLU A 194 1.81 5.23 14.78
CA GLU A 194 2.35 3.88 14.51
C GLU A 194 3.71 3.89 13.79
N GLY A 195 4.29 5.08 13.57
CA GLY A 195 5.60 5.22 12.94
C GLY A 195 5.59 5.05 11.43
N LEU A 196 4.45 5.25 10.76
CA LEU A 196 4.35 5.31 9.31
C LEU A 196 4.45 6.78 8.87
N PRO A 197 5.60 7.25 8.38
CA PRO A 197 5.81 8.67 8.09
C PRO A 197 5.14 9.15 6.81
N VAL A 198 4.62 8.24 5.99
CA VAL A 198 3.97 8.54 4.72
C VAL A 198 2.64 7.85 4.63
N THR A 199 1.61 8.61 4.31
CA THR A 199 0.27 8.13 3.96
C THR A 199 -0.17 8.77 2.66
N ILE A 200 -0.45 7.96 1.64
CA ILE A 200 -0.92 8.42 0.33
C ILE A 200 -2.43 8.20 0.25
N TRP A 201 -3.16 9.30 0.10
CA TRP A 201 -4.60 9.22 -0.04
C TRP A 201 -5.03 8.86 -1.47
N TYR A 202 -5.84 7.83 -1.60
CA TYR A 202 -6.57 7.47 -2.81
C TYR A 202 -7.96 8.09 -2.73
N GLU A 203 -8.35 9.11 -3.55
CA GLU A 203 -7.56 9.64 -4.67
C GLU A 203 -7.68 11.16 -4.77
N TRP A 204 -6.86 11.80 -5.63
CA TRP A 204 -6.97 13.23 -5.87
C TRP A 204 -8.30 13.59 -6.56
N GLY A 205 -8.61 12.94 -7.69
CA GLY A 205 -9.81 13.20 -8.47
C GLY A 205 -10.29 11.94 -9.18
N GLY A 206 -11.58 11.67 -9.10
CA GLY A 206 -12.18 10.47 -9.68
C GLY A 206 -13.68 10.42 -9.50
N LYS A 207 -14.29 9.33 -9.96
CA LYS A 207 -15.74 9.13 -9.91
C LYS A 207 -16.22 8.32 -8.71
N GLU A 208 -15.32 7.59 -8.05
CA GLU A 208 -15.65 6.54 -7.08
C GLU A 208 -15.90 7.02 -5.64
N GLY A 209 -15.97 8.32 -5.42
CA GLY A 209 -16.30 8.86 -4.11
C GLY A 209 -15.12 8.97 -3.13
N PHE A 210 -13.91 8.61 -3.52
CA PHE A 210 -12.69 8.78 -2.70
C PHE A 210 -12.07 10.17 -2.84
N ALA A 211 -12.44 10.89 -3.91
CA ALA A 211 -11.73 12.04 -4.42
C ALA A 211 -11.71 13.24 -3.46
N LEU A 212 -10.54 13.88 -3.33
CA LEU A 212 -10.36 15.17 -2.66
C LEU A 212 -10.82 16.35 -3.52
N TYR A 213 -10.83 16.19 -4.85
CA TYR A 213 -11.34 17.15 -5.83
C TYR A 213 -12.44 16.51 -6.67
N ARG A 214 -13.64 17.08 -6.66
CA ARG A 214 -14.80 16.50 -7.31
C ARG A 214 -15.68 17.57 -7.96
N ALA A 215 -16.12 17.31 -9.19
CA ALA A 215 -17.03 18.19 -9.94
C ALA A 215 -16.61 19.68 -9.94
N GLY A 216 -15.31 19.95 -10.10
CA GLY A 216 -14.80 21.32 -10.13
C GLY A 216 -14.51 21.94 -8.76
N ASN A 217 -14.74 21.22 -7.65
CA ASN A 217 -14.61 21.74 -6.29
C ASN A 217 -13.71 20.90 -5.39
N MET A 218 -13.04 21.54 -4.46
CA MET A 218 -12.35 20.89 -3.36
C MET A 218 -13.37 20.38 -2.33
N THR A 219 -13.20 19.14 -1.89
CA THR A 219 -14.08 18.53 -0.88
C THR A 219 -13.72 18.98 0.54
N PRO A 220 -14.59 18.80 1.55
CA PRO A 220 -14.26 18.97 2.95
C PRO A 220 -13.00 18.18 3.38
N ALA A 221 -12.81 16.96 2.85
CA ALA A 221 -11.61 16.15 3.11
C ALA A 221 -10.32 16.84 2.64
N TYR A 222 -10.33 17.49 1.46
CA TYR A 222 -9.20 18.31 1.01
C TYR A 222 -8.90 19.46 1.98
N ASN A 223 -9.92 20.19 2.40
CA ASN A 223 -9.75 21.33 3.32
C ASN A 223 -9.21 20.86 4.67
N ALA A 224 -9.67 19.71 5.17
CA ALA A 224 -9.15 19.10 6.37
C ALA A 224 -7.65 18.74 6.22
N CYS A 225 -7.25 18.10 5.11
CA CYS A 225 -5.84 17.81 4.82
C CYS A 225 -4.98 19.09 4.75
N LYS A 226 -5.48 20.13 4.09
CA LYS A 226 -4.78 21.42 4.00
C LYS A 226 -4.56 22.05 5.38
N THR A 227 -5.57 22.03 6.23
CA THR A 227 -5.47 22.51 7.61
C THR A 227 -4.48 21.67 8.42
N PHE A 228 -4.59 20.35 8.35
CA PHE A 228 -3.72 19.41 9.03
C PHE A 228 -2.23 19.64 8.68
N VAL A 229 -1.91 19.74 7.40
CA VAL A 229 -0.53 20.03 6.95
C VAL A 229 -0.05 21.39 7.47
N LYS A 230 -0.91 22.41 7.43
CA LYS A 230 -0.55 23.75 7.94
C LYS A 230 -0.26 23.73 9.43
N GLU A 231 -1.12 23.10 10.23
CA GLU A 231 -1.00 23.08 11.70
C GLU A 231 0.17 22.21 12.18
N LEU A 232 0.52 21.14 11.45
CA LEU A 232 1.65 20.28 11.80
C LEU A 232 2.97 20.65 11.11
N SER A 233 2.96 21.62 10.21
CA SER A 233 4.18 22.06 9.52
C SER A 233 5.19 22.63 10.51
N GLY A 234 6.40 22.09 10.50
CA GLY A 234 7.50 22.50 11.38
C GLY A 234 7.61 21.74 12.69
N TYR A 235 6.63 20.90 13.04
CA TYR A 235 6.78 19.96 14.16
C TYR A 235 7.66 18.77 13.73
N LYS A 236 8.52 18.33 14.65
CA LYS A 236 9.26 17.07 14.53
C LYS A 236 8.58 16.04 15.42
N LEU A 237 8.31 14.88 14.88
CA LEU A 237 7.85 13.71 15.62
C LEU A 237 9.01 13.00 16.29
#